data_fa0fde61c83c821edc669d826214b0bd
#
_entry.id   fa0fde61c83c821edc669d826214b0bd
#
_cell.length_a   1.000
_cell.length_b   1.000
_cell.length_c   1.000
_cell.angle_alpha   90.00
_cell.angle_beta   90.00
_cell.angle_gamma   90.00
#
_symmetry.space_group_name_H-M   'P 1'
#
loop_
_entity.id
_entity.type
_entity.pdbx_description
1 polymer ?
#
loop_
_entity_poly.entity_id
_entity_poly.type
_entity_poly.pdbx_seq_one_letter_code
_entity_poly.pdbx_strand_id
1 'polypeptide(L)'
;MKILIIGGAGFIGSHLCEAYAQKYDVTSIDNYISGKKDNHIKNVEYLDMDAKDVLSLKDDFNLIFHLGEYSRVEKSLEKIDFVLQNNSLPILNILKLAKRSNAKLIYAGSSTKFADNGENKFKSPYSFSKWQNSELVKFYCEHCNIPYAITYFYNVYGGRENPDGEYATVVAKFLSRHRMKKKLYVTKPGTQTRNFTYIEDTIDALKIIAEKGTGDEYGIASPNIYSIDEVAKLISNNIEYVKENPANRMSSQVITKKILALGWKPR
;
A
#
# COMPACT_ATOMS: atom_id res chain seq x y z
N MET A 1 -10.28 -7.40 -20.78
CA MET A 1 -9.02 -7.61 -19.98
C MET A 1 -9.45 -8.09 -18.61
N LYS A 2 -8.89 -9.21 -18.14
CA LYS A 2 -9.13 -9.73 -16.79
C LYS A 2 -8.05 -9.21 -15.83
N ILE A 3 -8.48 -8.70 -14.69
CA ILE A 3 -7.60 -8.09 -13.70
C ILE A 3 -7.80 -8.79 -12.35
N LEU A 4 -6.69 -9.19 -11.72
CA LEU A 4 -6.70 -9.68 -10.35
C LEU A 4 -6.19 -8.57 -9.40
N ILE A 5 -6.95 -8.29 -8.34
CA ILE A 5 -6.55 -7.37 -7.27
C ILE A 5 -6.47 -8.14 -5.96
N ILE A 6 -5.25 -8.40 -5.49
CA ILE A 6 -5.00 -9.06 -4.20
C ILE A 6 -5.02 -7.99 -3.12
N GLY A 7 -5.95 -8.10 -2.16
CA GLY A 7 -6.23 -7.08 -1.16
C GLY A 7 -7.27 -6.04 -1.61
N GLY A 8 -8.22 -6.45 -2.47
CA GLY A 8 -9.21 -5.53 -3.06
C GLY A 8 -10.34 -5.09 -2.14
N ALA A 9 -10.52 -5.70 -0.97
CA ALA A 9 -11.43 -5.21 0.08
C ALA A 9 -10.74 -4.22 1.05
N GLY A 10 -9.44 -4.00 0.88
CA GLY A 10 -8.66 -3.00 1.64
C GLY A 10 -8.87 -1.57 1.15
N PHE A 11 -8.20 -0.62 1.81
CA PHE A 11 -8.29 0.81 1.50
C PHE A 11 -7.94 1.13 0.04
N ILE A 12 -6.68 0.94 -0.37
CA ILE A 12 -6.24 1.27 -1.74
C ILE A 12 -6.87 0.31 -2.75
N GLY A 13 -6.94 -0.99 -2.42
CA GLY A 13 -7.47 -2.02 -3.30
C GLY A 13 -8.92 -1.78 -3.71
N SER A 14 -9.78 -1.31 -2.81
CA SER A 14 -11.20 -1.04 -3.13
C SER A 14 -11.38 0.13 -4.09
N HIS A 15 -10.57 1.19 -3.98
CA HIS A 15 -10.55 2.28 -4.95
C HIS A 15 -10.04 1.81 -6.32
N LEU A 16 -9.06 0.90 -6.32
CA LEU A 16 -8.55 0.32 -7.56
C LEU A 16 -9.61 -0.59 -8.22
N CYS A 17 -10.32 -1.41 -7.44
CA CYS A 17 -11.49 -2.17 -7.90
C CYS A 17 -12.52 -1.26 -8.58
N GLU A 18 -12.88 -0.15 -7.93
CA GLU A 18 -13.84 0.83 -8.47
C GLU A 18 -13.37 1.45 -9.80
N ALA A 19 -12.08 1.79 -9.89
CA ALA A 19 -11.51 2.40 -11.08
C ALA A 19 -11.48 1.46 -12.30
N TYR A 20 -11.32 0.16 -12.07
CA TYR A 20 -11.21 -0.83 -13.16
C TYR A 20 -12.51 -1.53 -13.50
N ALA A 21 -13.42 -1.74 -12.54
CA ALA A 21 -14.68 -2.49 -12.74
C ALA A 21 -15.65 -1.84 -13.73
N GLN A 22 -15.42 -0.57 -14.09
CA GLN A 22 -16.23 0.12 -15.10
C GLN A 22 -15.98 -0.37 -16.54
N LYS A 23 -14.80 -0.95 -16.81
CA LYS A 23 -14.36 -1.31 -18.17
C LYS A 23 -13.81 -2.73 -18.31
N TYR A 24 -13.49 -3.38 -17.21
CA TYR A 24 -12.77 -4.65 -17.23
C TYR A 24 -13.37 -5.66 -16.25
N ASP A 25 -13.12 -6.93 -16.50
CA ASP A 25 -13.48 -8.00 -15.59
C ASP A 25 -12.49 -7.99 -14.42
N VAL A 26 -12.97 -7.67 -13.22
CA VAL A 26 -12.15 -7.57 -12.02
C VAL A 26 -12.52 -8.67 -11.04
N THR A 27 -11.55 -9.49 -10.70
CA THR A 27 -11.60 -10.43 -9.58
C THR A 27 -10.75 -9.88 -8.45
N SER A 28 -11.26 -9.87 -7.23
CA SER A 28 -10.55 -9.52 -6.02
C SER A 28 -10.43 -10.71 -5.11
N ILE A 29 -9.25 -10.98 -4.57
CA ILE A 29 -9.08 -11.88 -3.43
C ILE A 29 -8.68 -11.09 -2.20
N ASP A 30 -9.28 -11.44 -1.07
CA ASP A 30 -8.99 -10.82 0.23
C ASP A 30 -9.30 -11.82 1.35
N ASN A 31 -8.47 -11.91 2.36
CA ASN A 31 -8.70 -12.74 3.54
C ASN A 31 -9.30 -11.95 4.70
N TYR A 32 -9.68 -10.71 4.45
CA TYR A 32 -10.35 -9.78 5.37
C TYR A 32 -9.61 -9.52 6.70
N ILE A 33 -8.30 -9.75 6.78
CA ILE A 33 -7.51 -9.38 7.97
C ILE A 33 -7.58 -7.86 8.22
N SER A 34 -7.57 -7.06 7.17
CA SER A 34 -7.72 -5.59 7.24
C SER A 34 -8.78 -5.05 6.30
N GLY A 35 -9.13 -5.81 5.27
CA GLY A 35 -10.21 -5.51 4.34
C GLY A 35 -11.58 -5.61 4.99
N LYS A 36 -12.59 -4.99 4.37
CA LYS A 36 -13.98 -4.98 4.84
C LYS A 36 -14.93 -5.25 3.70
N LYS A 37 -15.99 -6.04 3.96
CA LYS A 37 -17.05 -6.29 2.99
C LYS A 37 -17.80 -5.01 2.59
N ASP A 38 -17.85 -4.01 3.48
CA ASP A 38 -18.43 -2.69 3.19
C ASP A 38 -17.68 -1.91 2.09
N ASN A 39 -16.44 -2.32 1.79
CA ASN A 39 -15.65 -1.76 0.70
C ASN A 39 -15.89 -2.44 -0.65
N HIS A 40 -16.79 -3.43 -0.73
CA HIS A 40 -17.07 -4.12 -1.97
C HIS A 40 -17.67 -3.19 -3.02
N ILE A 41 -17.19 -3.32 -4.23
CA ILE A 41 -17.63 -2.55 -5.40
C ILE A 41 -18.52 -3.42 -6.27
N LYS A 42 -19.60 -2.84 -6.77
CA LYS A 42 -20.49 -3.51 -7.73
C LYS A 42 -19.71 -3.94 -8.98
N ASN A 43 -20.07 -5.09 -9.55
CA ASN A 43 -19.43 -5.69 -10.72
C ASN A 43 -17.96 -6.14 -10.50
N VAL A 44 -17.55 -6.36 -9.28
CA VAL A 44 -16.30 -7.03 -8.93
C VAL A 44 -16.62 -8.38 -8.32
N GLU A 45 -15.95 -9.42 -8.79
CA GLU A 45 -16.01 -10.75 -8.17
C GLU A 45 -15.09 -10.76 -6.94
N TYR A 46 -15.64 -11.01 -5.73
CA TYR A 46 -14.86 -11.10 -4.50
C TYR A 46 -14.79 -12.55 -4.02
N LEU A 47 -13.57 -13.04 -3.87
CA LEU A 47 -13.27 -14.34 -3.32
C LEU A 47 -12.65 -14.18 -1.92
N ASP A 48 -13.26 -14.80 -0.90
CA ASP A 48 -12.71 -14.90 0.45
C ASP A 48 -11.59 -15.95 0.41
N MET A 49 -10.35 -15.47 0.21
CA MET A 49 -9.21 -16.33 -0.10
C MET A 49 -7.92 -15.69 0.39
N ASP A 50 -7.04 -16.53 0.93
CA ASP A 50 -5.67 -16.13 1.26
C ASP A 50 -4.81 -16.02 -0.01
N ALA A 51 -3.93 -15.03 -0.06
CA ALA A 51 -3.04 -14.82 -1.20
C ALA A 51 -2.10 -16.00 -1.49
N LYS A 52 -1.79 -16.85 -0.51
CA LYS A 52 -0.99 -18.07 -0.71
C LYS A 52 -1.71 -19.11 -1.60
N ASP A 53 -3.04 -19.04 -1.69
CA ASP A 53 -3.87 -20.02 -2.40
C ASP A 53 -4.21 -19.59 -3.83
N VAL A 54 -3.61 -18.50 -4.34
CA VAL A 54 -3.89 -17.92 -5.68
C VAL A 54 -3.72 -18.91 -6.83
N LEU A 55 -2.91 -19.97 -6.67
CA LEU A 55 -2.73 -20.99 -7.71
C LEU A 55 -3.96 -21.88 -7.92
N SER A 56 -4.93 -21.88 -7.00
CA SER A 56 -6.22 -22.56 -7.16
C SER A 56 -7.16 -21.83 -8.14
N LEU A 57 -6.89 -20.55 -8.43
CA LEU A 57 -7.62 -19.81 -9.45
C LEU A 57 -7.38 -20.46 -10.82
N LYS A 58 -8.46 -20.76 -11.53
CA LYS A 58 -8.42 -21.38 -12.87
C LYS A 58 -8.21 -20.36 -13.99
N ASP A 59 -8.63 -19.13 -13.75
CA ASP A 59 -8.52 -18.04 -14.71
C ASP A 59 -7.07 -17.57 -14.92
N ASP A 60 -6.82 -17.12 -16.13
CA ASP A 60 -5.63 -16.34 -16.47
C ASP A 60 -5.97 -14.85 -16.47
N PHE A 61 -5.01 -14.04 -16.00
CA PHE A 61 -5.16 -12.61 -15.86
C PHE A 61 -4.19 -11.87 -16.79
N ASN A 62 -4.57 -10.67 -17.23
CA ASN A 62 -3.69 -9.80 -17.99
C ASN A 62 -2.86 -8.87 -17.08
N LEU A 63 -3.43 -8.56 -15.91
CA LEU A 63 -2.85 -7.62 -14.95
C LEU A 63 -3.15 -8.10 -13.54
N ILE A 64 -2.12 -8.12 -12.69
CA ILE A 64 -2.22 -8.50 -11.29
C ILE A 64 -1.70 -7.35 -10.43
N PHE A 65 -2.52 -6.85 -9.51
CA PHE A 65 -2.11 -5.93 -8.46
C PHE A 65 -1.97 -6.70 -7.14
N HIS A 66 -0.79 -6.67 -6.54
CA HIS A 66 -0.57 -7.27 -5.23
C HIS A 66 -0.43 -6.18 -4.16
N LEU A 67 -1.54 -5.93 -3.44
CA LEU A 67 -1.68 -4.95 -2.36
C LEU A 67 -1.96 -5.62 -1.01
N GLY A 68 -2.28 -6.92 -1.03
CA GLY A 68 -2.75 -7.69 0.13
C GLY A 68 -1.59 -8.23 0.98
N GLU A 69 -0.84 -7.36 1.64
CA GLU A 69 0.20 -7.72 2.60
C GLU A 69 0.02 -6.97 3.92
N TYR A 70 0.52 -7.54 5.01
CA TYR A 70 0.58 -6.84 6.29
C TYR A 70 1.40 -5.55 6.17
N SER A 71 0.93 -4.43 6.72
CA SER A 71 1.45 -3.10 6.40
C SER A 71 1.73 -2.20 7.61
N ARG A 72 2.11 -2.76 8.77
CA ARG A 72 2.43 -1.98 9.99
C ARG A 72 3.82 -2.27 10.53
N VAL A 73 4.69 -1.26 10.57
CA VAL A 73 6.08 -1.38 11.00
C VAL A 73 6.16 -1.75 12.48
N GLU A 74 5.59 -0.92 13.37
CA GLU A 74 5.73 -1.07 14.82
C GLU A 74 5.15 -2.40 15.33
N LYS A 75 3.93 -2.71 14.92
CA LYS A 75 3.24 -3.92 15.34
C LYS A 75 3.81 -5.21 14.75
N SER A 76 4.60 -5.12 13.69
CA SER A 76 5.27 -6.29 13.12
C SER A 76 6.30 -6.91 14.07
N LEU A 77 6.89 -6.12 14.97
CA LEU A 77 7.86 -6.61 15.95
C LEU A 77 7.24 -7.60 16.96
N GLU A 78 5.95 -7.45 17.23
CA GLU A 78 5.20 -8.32 18.14
C GLU A 78 4.63 -9.57 17.42
N LYS A 79 4.71 -9.64 16.06
CA LYS A 79 3.98 -10.61 15.23
C LYS A 79 4.84 -11.17 14.09
N ILE A 80 6.08 -11.56 14.36
CA ILE A 80 7.06 -11.95 13.33
C ILE A 80 6.49 -13.03 12.40
N ASP A 81 6.04 -14.16 12.96
CA ASP A 81 5.56 -15.30 12.18
C ASP A 81 4.32 -14.93 11.35
N PHE A 82 3.39 -14.19 11.94
CA PHE A 82 2.21 -13.70 11.24
C PHE A 82 2.56 -12.81 10.04
N VAL A 83 3.55 -11.90 10.20
CA VAL A 83 4.00 -11.02 9.11
C VAL A 83 4.66 -11.82 8.00
N LEU A 84 5.54 -12.77 8.33
CA LEU A 84 6.21 -13.59 7.33
C LEU A 84 5.24 -14.54 6.62
N GLN A 85 4.25 -15.10 7.32
CA GLN A 85 3.20 -15.91 6.71
C GLN A 85 2.35 -15.11 5.72
N ASN A 86 1.98 -13.88 6.06
CA ASN A 86 1.12 -13.06 5.19
C ASN A 86 1.88 -12.34 4.06
N ASN A 87 3.16 -12.02 4.25
CA ASN A 87 3.93 -11.30 3.26
C ASN A 87 4.83 -12.22 2.43
N SER A 88 5.64 -13.06 3.07
CA SER A 88 6.70 -13.79 2.37
C SER A 88 6.25 -15.12 1.77
N LEU A 89 5.31 -15.83 2.37
CA LEU A 89 4.86 -17.12 1.82
C LEU A 89 4.04 -16.98 0.51
N PRO A 90 3.14 -15.99 0.33
CA PRO A 90 2.32 -15.89 -0.87
C PRO A 90 3.08 -15.51 -2.13
N ILE A 91 4.17 -14.75 -2.00
CA ILE A 91 4.79 -14.06 -3.14
C ILE A 91 5.22 -14.99 -4.27
N LEU A 92 5.78 -16.16 -3.94
CA LEU A 92 6.20 -17.12 -4.96
C LEU A 92 5.01 -17.68 -5.75
N ASN A 93 3.88 -17.92 -5.11
CA ASN A 93 2.67 -18.39 -5.79
C ASN A 93 2.07 -17.31 -6.70
N ILE A 94 2.12 -16.05 -6.26
CA ILE A 94 1.70 -14.90 -7.07
C ILE A 94 2.57 -14.76 -8.31
N LEU A 95 3.89 -14.91 -8.17
CA LEU A 95 4.85 -14.90 -9.29
C LEU A 95 4.61 -16.06 -10.26
N LYS A 96 4.32 -17.27 -9.75
CA LYS A 96 3.93 -18.42 -10.59
C LYS A 96 2.63 -18.16 -11.34
N LEU A 97 1.62 -17.56 -10.70
CA LEU A 97 0.38 -17.16 -11.35
C LEU A 97 0.64 -16.12 -12.44
N ALA A 98 1.42 -15.08 -12.15
CA ALA A 98 1.79 -14.05 -13.14
C ALA A 98 2.49 -14.68 -14.36
N LYS A 99 3.40 -15.63 -14.15
CA LYS A 99 4.08 -16.38 -15.21
C LYS A 99 3.10 -17.23 -16.02
N ARG A 100 2.23 -18.02 -15.36
CA ARG A 100 1.21 -18.85 -16.02
C ARG A 100 0.31 -18.03 -16.92
N SER A 101 -0.16 -16.90 -16.40
CA SER A 101 -1.09 -15.99 -17.10
C SER A 101 -0.41 -15.08 -18.13
N ASN A 102 0.91 -15.04 -18.19
CA ASN A 102 1.66 -13.99 -18.90
C ASN A 102 1.20 -12.57 -18.51
N ALA A 103 0.89 -12.37 -17.23
CA ALA A 103 0.31 -11.16 -16.69
C ALA A 103 1.38 -10.15 -16.29
N LYS A 104 1.09 -8.86 -16.46
CA LYS A 104 1.88 -7.81 -15.82
C LYS A 104 1.60 -7.78 -14.31
N LEU A 105 2.66 -7.80 -13.49
CA LEU A 105 2.55 -7.72 -12.04
C LEU A 105 2.86 -6.30 -11.54
N ILE A 106 1.93 -5.68 -10.82
CA ILE A 106 2.15 -4.45 -10.06
C ILE A 106 2.25 -4.81 -8.59
N TYR A 107 3.44 -4.70 -8.04
CA TYR A 107 3.72 -5.04 -6.64
C TYR A 107 3.80 -3.79 -5.76
N ALA A 108 3.11 -3.81 -4.63
CA ALA A 108 3.20 -2.76 -3.61
C ALA A 108 4.38 -3.02 -2.67
N GLY A 109 5.52 -2.43 -2.95
CA GLY A 109 6.67 -2.39 -2.07
C GLY A 109 6.48 -1.46 -0.87
N SER A 110 7.55 -1.18 -0.14
CA SER A 110 7.54 -0.25 0.99
C SER A 110 8.66 0.78 0.90
N SER A 111 8.30 2.05 1.15
CA SER A 111 9.27 3.15 1.23
C SER A 111 10.32 2.98 2.34
N THR A 112 10.13 2.02 3.26
CA THR A 112 11.16 1.65 4.26
C THR A 112 12.45 1.15 3.61
N LYS A 113 12.39 0.63 2.38
CA LYS A 113 13.56 0.22 1.59
C LYS A 113 14.58 1.35 1.41
N PHE A 114 14.12 2.59 1.30
CA PHE A 114 14.95 3.78 1.03
C PHE A 114 15.28 4.60 2.27
N ALA A 115 14.67 4.29 3.41
CA ALA A 115 14.87 5.03 4.64
C ALA A 115 16.20 4.70 5.30
N ASP A 116 16.80 5.69 5.99
CA ASP A 116 18.06 5.56 6.69
C ASP A 116 19.17 5.00 5.77
N ASN A 117 19.31 5.56 4.57
CA ASN A 117 20.26 5.09 3.55
C ASN A 117 20.16 3.60 3.22
N GLY A 118 18.95 3.03 3.34
CA GLY A 118 18.66 1.64 3.07
C GLY A 118 18.78 0.68 4.27
N GLU A 119 19.23 1.15 5.44
CA GLU A 119 19.38 0.33 6.64
C GLU A 119 18.03 -0.03 7.30
N ASN A 120 16.99 0.76 7.05
CA ASN A 120 15.68 0.57 7.68
C ASN A 120 15.04 -0.77 7.31
N LYS A 121 15.42 -1.37 6.19
CA LYS A 121 14.93 -2.68 5.73
C LYS A 121 15.16 -3.82 6.73
N PHE A 122 16.15 -3.69 7.62
CA PHE A 122 16.48 -4.71 8.62
C PHE A 122 15.89 -4.43 10.01
N LYS A 123 15.19 -3.29 10.20
CA LYS A 123 14.73 -2.86 11.53
C LYS A 123 13.40 -3.45 11.98
N SER A 124 12.68 -4.15 11.10
CA SER A 124 11.42 -4.80 11.47
C SER A 124 11.06 -5.94 10.51
N PRO A 125 10.28 -6.94 10.96
CA PRO A 125 9.78 -8.02 10.09
C PRO A 125 9.02 -7.50 8.87
N TYR A 126 8.21 -6.44 9.04
CA TYR A 126 7.54 -5.77 7.94
C TYR A 126 8.52 -5.20 6.91
N SER A 127 9.48 -4.39 7.36
CA SER A 127 10.45 -3.77 6.45
C SER A 127 11.28 -4.81 5.72
N PHE A 128 11.68 -5.87 6.43
CA PHE A 128 12.45 -6.99 5.88
C PHE A 128 11.64 -7.74 4.81
N SER A 129 10.41 -8.19 5.14
CA SER A 129 9.58 -8.92 4.19
C SER A 129 9.27 -8.12 2.92
N LYS A 130 8.98 -6.84 3.06
CA LYS A 130 8.73 -5.95 1.92
C LYS A 130 9.96 -5.75 1.03
N TRP A 131 11.13 -5.58 1.63
CA TRP A 131 12.39 -5.51 0.89
C TRP A 131 12.69 -6.83 0.18
N GLN A 132 12.68 -7.94 0.91
CA GLN A 132 12.91 -9.28 0.37
C GLN A 132 11.98 -9.58 -0.82
N ASN A 133 10.69 -9.31 -0.67
CA ASN A 133 9.71 -9.55 -1.72
C ASN A 133 9.96 -8.64 -2.94
N SER A 134 10.35 -7.37 -2.74
CA SER A 134 10.71 -6.49 -3.85
C SER A 134 11.88 -7.04 -4.66
N GLU A 135 12.93 -7.53 -3.98
CA GLU A 135 14.10 -8.14 -4.66
C GLU A 135 13.71 -9.47 -5.35
N LEU A 136 12.86 -10.29 -4.72
CA LEU A 136 12.37 -11.54 -5.32
C LEU A 136 11.49 -11.28 -6.55
N VAL A 137 10.58 -10.30 -6.49
CA VAL A 137 9.76 -9.88 -7.64
C VAL A 137 10.65 -9.44 -8.80
N LYS A 138 11.61 -8.57 -8.53
CA LYS A 138 12.56 -8.10 -9.53
C LYS A 138 13.31 -9.26 -10.17
N PHE A 139 14.00 -10.06 -9.36
CA PHE A 139 14.79 -11.20 -9.82
C PHE A 139 13.95 -12.18 -10.65
N TYR A 140 12.81 -12.62 -10.11
CA TYR A 140 11.97 -13.63 -10.75
C TYR A 140 11.37 -13.14 -12.07
N CYS A 141 10.83 -11.91 -12.07
CA CYS A 141 10.21 -11.32 -13.26
C CYS A 141 11.24 -11.09 -14.38
N GLU A 142 12.42 -10.55 -14.04
CA GLU A 142 13.50 -10.36 -15.02
C GLU A 142 13.98 -11.69 -15.61
N HIS A 143 14.18 -12.71 -14.75
CA HIS A 143 14.63 -14.03 -15.20
C HIS A 143 13.59 -14.77 -16.03
N CYS A 144 12.30 -14.59 -15.75
CA CYS A 144 11.19 -15.24 -16.45
C CYS A 144 10.57 -14.38 -17.58
N ASN A 145 11.10 -13.19 -17.87
CA ASN A 145 10.56 -12.23 -18.82
C ASN A 145 9.08 -11.84 -18.54
N ILE A 146 8.72 -11.68 -17.26
CA ILE A 146 7.39 -11.26 -16.86
C ILE A 146 7.36 -9.73 -16.73
N PRO A 147 6.42 -9.03 -17.40
CA PRO A 147 6.27 -7.58 -17.22
C PRO A 147 5.92 -7.26 -15.77
N TYR A 148 6.63 -6.31 -15.13
CA TYR A 148 6.35 -5.92 -13.76
C TYR A 148 6.62 -4.45 -13.50
N ALA A 149 6.02 -3.92 -12.42
CA ALA A 149 6.43 -2.66 -11.82
C ALA A 149 6.29 -2.73 -10.30
N ILE A 150 7.25 -2.13 -9.58
CA ILE A 150 7.23 -2.05 -8.11
C ILE A 150 6.93 -0.61 -7.69
N THR A 151 5.89 -0.44 -6.87
CA THR A 151 5.39 0.85 -6.41
C THR A 151 5.66 1.05 -4.92
N TYR A 152 5.83 2.30 -4.50
CA TYR A 152 6.11 2.68 -3.12
C TYR A 152 5.19 3.82 -2.69
N PHE A 153 4.31 3.54 -1.73
CA PHE A 153 3.33 4.52 -1.26
C PHE A 153 3.87 5.38 -0.12
N TYR A 154 3.47 6.65 -0.12
CA TYR A 154 3.82 7.63 0.91
C TYR A 154 2.55 8.22 1.53
N ASN A 155 2.22 7.74 2.74
CA ASN A 155 1.12 8.23 3.59
C ASN A 155 -0.18 8.52 2.82
N VAL A 156 -0.67 7.52 2.11
CA VAL A 156 -1.93 7.63 1.37
C VAL A 156 -3.07 7.90 2.35
N TYR A 157 -3.96 8.83 2.02
CA TYR A 157 -5.14 9.17 2.80
C TYR A 157 -6.38 9.34 1.91
N GLY A 158 -7.58 9.18 2.50
CA GLY A 158 -8.84 9.37 1.79
C GLY A 158 -10.00 8.53 2.30
N GLY A 159 -11.01 8.36 1.48
CA GLY A 159 -12.16 7.53 1.81
C GLY A 159 -11.80 6.04 2.00
N ARG A 160 -12.63 5.29 2.73
CA ARG A 160 -12.47 3.86 3.02
C ARG A 160 -11.23 3.48 3.84
N GLU A 161 -10.51 4.44 4.42
CA GLU A 161 -9.48 4.11 5.42
C GLU A 161 -10.13 3.48 6.65
N ASN A 162 -9.39 2.59 7.32
CA ASN A 162 -9.78 2.15 8.65
C ASN A 162 -9.64 3.30 9.64
N PRO A 163 -10.73 3.77 10.27
CA PRO A 163 -10.67 4.94 11.16
C PRO A 163 -10.02 4.62 12.51
N ASP A 164 -10.02 3.34 12.90
CA ASP A 164 -9.59 2.86 14.20
C ASP A 164 -8.75 1.57 14.07
N GLY A 165 -8.14 1.17 15.20
CA GLY A 165 -7.37 -0.06 15.29
C GLY A 165 -5.97 0.03 14.73
N GLU A 166 -5.38 -1.15 14.50
CA GLU A 166 -3.99 -1.30 14.10
C GLU A 166 -3.70 -0.70 12.72
N TYR A 167 -4.65 -0.81 11.79
CA TYR A 167 -4.49 -0.38 10.40
C TYR A 167 -4.88 1.08 10.14
N ALA A 168 -5.31 1.82 11.16
CA ALA A 168 -5.66 3.22 11.02
C ALA A 168 -4.43 4.10 10.76
N THR A 169 -4.51 4.95 9.73
CA THR A 169 -3.48 5.97 9.45
C THR A 169 -3.61 7.16 10.40
N VAL A 170 -2.63 8.05 10.40
CA VAL A 170 -2.70 9.26 11.25
C VAL A 170 -3.87 10.16 10.84
N VAL A 171 -4.12 10.33 9.54
CA VAL A 171 -5.23 11.17 9.04
C VAL A 171 -6.56 10.54 9.41
N ALA A 172 -6.75 9.24 9.20
CA ALA A 172 -7.97 8.54 9.57
C ALA A 172 -8.27 8.65 11.08
N LYS A 173 -7.23 8.45 11.93
CA LYS A 173 -7.36 8.62 13.39
C LYS A 173 -7.78 10.03 13.78
N PHE A 174 -7.17 11.05 13.18
CA PHE A 174 -7.50 12.43 13.48
C PHE A 174 -8.93 12.76 13.06
N LEU A 175 -9.35 12.39 11.86
CA LEU A 175 -10.72 12.59 11.38
C LEU A 175 -11.76 11.84 12.22
N SER A 176 -11.48 10.59 12.61
CA SER A 176 -12.36 9.81 13.47
C SER A 176 -12.55 10.48 14.84
N ARG A 177 -11.45 10.89 15.49
CA ARG A 177 -11.50 11.58 16.78
C ARG A 177 -12.21 12.94 16.70
N HIS A 178 -11.95 13.70 15.64
CA HIS A 178 -12.62 14.98 15.40
C HIS A 178 -14.14 14.80 15.27
N ARG A 179 -14.61 13.83 14.49
CA ARG A 179 -16.05 13.50 14.36
C ARG A 179 -16.68 13.12 15.68
N MET A 180 -15.92 12.44 16.55
CA MET A 180 -16.36 12.09 17.92
C MET A 180 -16.22 13.25 18.91
N LYS A 181 -15.80 14.45 18.48
CA LYS A 181 -15.52 15.62 19.35
C LYS A 181 -14.45 15.34 20.42
N LYS A 182 -13.53 14.40 20.16
CA LYS A 182 -12.41 14.03 21.05
C LYS A 182 -11.14 14.78 20.65
N LYS A 183 -10.21 14.92 21.60
CA LYS A 183 -8.87 15.50 21.34
C LYS A 183 -8.10 14.69 20.31
N LEU A 184 -7.35 15.35 19.44
CA LEU A 184 -6.37 14.69 18.56
C LEU A 184 -5.10 14.40 19.37
N TYR A 185 -4.54 13.21 19.22
CA TYR A 185 -3.28 12.84 19.87
C TYR A 185 -2.11 12.97 18.90
N VAL A 186 -1.26 13.96 19.15
CA VAL A 186 -0.04 14.18 18.38
C VAL A 186 1.15 13.65 19.17
N THR A 187 1.86 12.69 18.61
CA THR A 187 3.09 12.15 19.21
C THR A 187 4.20 13.19 19.11
N LYS A 188 4.81 13.54 20.26
CA LYS A 188 5.93 14.47 20.31
C LYS A 188 7.09 14.05 19.39
N PRO A 189 7.82 15.00 18.80
CA PRO A 189 7.67 16.46 18.95
C PRO A 189 6.53 17.07 18.10
N GLY A 190 5.86 16.34 17.21
CA GLY A 190 4.86 16.82 16.27
C GLY A 190 5.43 17.44 14.98
N THR A 191 6.72 17.76 14.98
CA THR A 191 7.42 18.36 13.84
C THR A 191 7.90 17.36 12.79
N GLN A 192 7.71 16.04 13.03
CA GLN A 192 8.01 15.02 12.04
C GLN A 192 7.18 15.22 10.77
N THR A 193 7.87 15.26 9.63
CA THR A 193 7.24 15.58 8.34
C THR A 193 6.92 14.36 7.49
N ARG A 194 5.87 14.46 6.69
CA ARG A 194 5.44 13.42 5.73
C ARG A 194 4.92 14.05 4.44
N ASN A 195 5.05 13.31 3.35
CA ASN A 195 4.30 13.56 2.14
C ASN A 195 2.96 12.81 2.26
N PHE A 196 1.85 13.53 2.23
CA PHE A 196 0.52 12.94 2.27
C PHE A 196 -0.04 12.90 0.85
N THR A 197 -0.37 11.71 0.37
CA THR A 197 -0.86 11.51 -1.01
C THR A 197 -2.34 11.16 -0.99
N TYR A 198 -3.15 11.92 -1.71
CA TYR A 198 -4.57 11.64 -1.78
C TYR A 198 -4.85 10.35 -2.55
N ILE A 199 -5.89 9.62 -2.14
CA ILE A 199 -6.18 8.29 -2.70
C ILE A 199 -6.44 8.33 -4.20
N GLU A 200 -7.15 9.32 -4.72
CA GLU A 200 -7.41 9.41 -6.16
C GLU A 200 -6.13 9.63 -6.95
N ASP A 201 -5.20 10.46 -6.46
CA ASP A 201 -3.88 10.64 -7.07
C ASP A 201 -3.07 9.33 -7.06
N THR A 202 -3.19 8.56 -5.98
CA THR A 202 -2.57 7.22 -5.89
C THR A 202 -3.15 6.27 -6.93
N ILE A 203 -4.46 6.25 -7.12
CA ILE A 203 -5.12 5.41 -8.13
C ILE A 203 -4.74 5.84 -9.54
N ASP A 204 -4.68 7.14 -9.82
CA ASP A 204 -4.23 7.66 -11.12
C ASP A 204 -2.78 7.27 -11.40
N ALA A 205 -1.89 7.34 -10.40
CA ALA A 205 -0.51 6.84 -10.52
C ALA A 205 -0.46 5.34 -10.84
N LEU A 206 -1.22 4.52 -10.12
CA LEU A 206 -1.27 3.07 -10.34
C LEU A 206 -1.77 2.71 -11.75
N LYS A 207 -2.75 3.44 -12.28
CA LYS A 207 -3.24 3.26 -13.66
C LYS A 207 -2.14 3.58 -14.69
N ILE A 208 -1.43 4.70 -14.51
CA ILE A 208 -0.31 5.10 -15.39
C ILE A 208 0.81 4.05 -15.33
N ILE A 209 1.16 3.56 -14.12
CA ILE A 209 2.19 2.53 -13.95
C ILE A 209 1.74 1.20 -14.58
N ALA A 210 0.48 0.82 -14.43
CA ALA A 210 -0.05 -0.40 -15.04
C ALA A 210 0.05 -0.35 -16.57
N GLU A 211 -0.18 0.81 -17.17
CA GLU A 211 -0.08 1.01 -18.63
C GLU A 211 1.37 1.13 -19.09
N LYS A 212 2.18 1.99 -18.48
CA LYS A 212 3.47 2.46 -19.01
C LYS A 212 4.69 2.07 -18.18
N GLY A 213 4.49 1.74 -16.88
CA GLY A 213 5.59 1.49 -15.95
C GLY A 213 6.26 0.14 -16.19
N THR A 214 7.58 0.07 -16.01
CA THR A 214 8.37 -1.17 -16.04
C THR A 214 9.48 -1.10 -15.00
N GLY A 215 9.72 -2.22 -14.31
CA GLY A 215 10.81 -2.33 -13.33
C GLY A 215 10.48 -1.70 -11.98
N ASP A 216 11.49 -1.23 -11.28
CA ASP A 216 11.42 -0.76 -9.89
C ASP A 216 11.38 0.78 -9.76
N GLU A 217 11.20 1.27 -8.52
CA GLU A 217 11.33 2.66 -8.08
C GLU A 217 10.19 3.62 -8.47
N TYR A 218 8.97 3.14 -8.55
CA TYR A 218 7.80 4.01 -8.71
C TYR A 218 7.28 4.50 -7.36
N GLY A 219 7.90 5.55 -6.81
CA GLY A 219 7.40 6.22 -5.60
C GLY A 219 6.21 7.12 -5.91
N ILE A 220 5.10 6.87 -5.23
CA ILE A 220 3.85 7.63 -5.38
C ILE A 220 3.69 8.54 -4.16
N ALA A 221 4.16 9.78 -4.29
CA ALA A 221 4.13 10.78 -3.23
C ALA A 221 3.75 12.17 -3.78
N SER A 222 2.82 12.84 -3.12
CA SER A 222 2.58 14.27 -3.35
C SER A 222 3.86 15.07 -3.06
N PRO A 223 4.18 16.14 -3.81
CA PRO A 223 5.33 16.98 -3.55
C PRO A 223 5.20 17.76 -2.23
N ASN A 224 3.97 17.97 -1.75
CA ASN A 224 3.72 18.76 -0.55
C ASN A 224 4.11 17.98 0.71
N ILE A 225 4.82 18.66 1.60
CA ILE A 225 5.32 18.11 2.86
C ILE A 225 4.61 18.84 4.00
N TYR A 226 4.06 18.08 4.95
CA TYR A 226 3.44 18.60 6.15
C TYR A 226 3.99 17.89 7.39
N SER A 227 4.13 18.64 8.48
CA SER A 227 4.34 18.05 9.79
C SER A 227 3.04 17.42 10.32
N ILE A 228 3.17 16.50 11.25
CA ILE A 228 1.98 15.89 11.90
C ILE A 228 1.17 16.95 12.65
N ASP A 229 1.86 17.94 13.21
CA ASP A 229 1.24 19.07 13.92
C ASP A 229 0.41 19.96 12.97
N GLU A 230 0.94 20.29 11.79
CA GLU A 230 0.20 21.04 10.76
C GLU A 230 -1.05 20.27 10.32
N VAL A 231 -0.93 18.97 10.04
CA VAL A 231 -2.10 18.14 9.66
C VAL A 231 -3.13 18.08 10.80
N ALA A 232 -2.70 17.97 12.04
CA ALA A 232 -3.62 18.00 13.17
C ALA A 232 -4.38 19.33 13.27
N LYS A 233 -3.67 20.46 13.13
CA LYS A 233 -4.23 21.82 13.17
C LYS A 233 -5.21 22.10 12.01
N LEU A 234 -4.97 21.53 10.83
CA LEU A 234 -5.92 21.61 9.70
C LEU A 234 -7.26 20.93 10.03
N ILE A 235 -7.28 19.96 10.94
CA ILE A 235 -8.48 19.19 11.30
C ILE A 235 -9.15 19.76 12.56
N SER A 236 -8.37 20.10 13.59
CA SER A 236 -8.90 20.57 14.88
C SER A 236 -7.84 21.31 15.69
N ASN A 237 -8.27 22.32 16.46
CA ASN A 237 -7.43 22.95 17.48
C ASN A 237 -7.43 22.19 18.83
N ASN A 238 -8.28 21.17 18.99
CA ASN A 238 -8.36 20.37 20.22
C ASN A 238 -7.31 19.25 20.19
N ILE A 239 -6.05 19.61 20.47
CA ILE A 239 -4.87 18.75 20.34
C ILE A 239 -4.27 18.47 21.73
N GLU A 240 -3.83 17.23 21.93
CA GLU A 240 -3.05 16.80 23.07
C GLU A 240 -1.77 16.11 22.60
N TYR A 241 -0.62 16.59 23.10
CA TYR A 241 0.68 16.02 22.79
C TYR A 241 0.99 14.84 23.71
N VAL A 242 1.17 13.65 23.12
CA VAL A 242 1.50 12.43 23.86
C VAL A 242 3.00 12.13 23.79
N LYS A 243 3.46 11.18 24.62
CA LYS A 243 4.87 10.78 24.70
C LYS A 243 5.47 10.47 23.33
N GLU A 244 6.71 10.86 23.13
CA GLU A 244 7.49 10.53 21.94
C GLU A 244 7.57 9.02 21.73
N ASN A 245 7.47 8.60 20.45
CA ASN A 245 7.72 7.22 20.04
C ASN A 245 9.08 7.16 19.35
N PRO A 246 10.06 6.43 19.91
CA PRO A 246 11.41 6.32 19.31
C PRO A 246 11.43 5.73 17.91
N ALA A 247 10.38 5.00 17.52
CA ALA A 247 10.24 4.45 16.17
C ALA A 247 9.78 5.48 15.13
N ASN A 248 9.40 6.70 15.54
CA ASN A 248 8.99 7.76 14.63
C ASN A 248 10.16 8.35 13.85
N ARG A 249 10.15 8.14 12.54
CA ARG A 249 11.10 8.82 11.64
C ARG A 249 10.75 10.30 11.55
N MET A 250 11.78 11.18 11.53
CA MET A 250 11.58 12.63 11.41
C MET A 250 11.18 13.05 10.00
N SER A 251 11.70 12.40 8.97
CA SER A 251 11.38 12.67 7.56
C SER A 251 11.34 11.39 6.73
N SER A 252 10.87 11.49 5.49
CA SER A 252 10.88 10.38 4.51
C SER A 252 11.66 10.79 3.27
N GLN A 253 12.54 9.92 2.79
CA GLN A 253 13.13 10.06 1.48
C GLN A 253 12.12 9.65 0.41
N VAL A 254 11.84 10.53 -0.53
CA VAL A 254 10.83 10.35 -1.58
C VAL A 254 11.50 10.11 -2.93
N ILE A 255 11.03 9.10 -3.67
CA ILE A 255 11.55 8.70 -4.99
C ILE A 255 10.46 8.81 -6.06
N THR A 256 10.13 10.02 -6.51
CA THR A 256 9.02 10.24 -7.48
C THR A 256 9.49 10.43 -8.93
N LYS A 257 10.80 10.47 -9.19
CA LYS A 257 11.33 10.79 -10.51
C LYS A 257 10.71 9.97 -11.65
N LYS A 258 10.61 8.65 -11.47
CA LYS A 258 10.08 7.76 -12.52
C LYS A 258 8.60 7.98 -12.80
N ILE A 259 7.76 8.13 -11.78
CA ILE A 259 6.31 8.32 -12.00
C ILE A 259 6.02 9.69 -12.60
N LEU A 260 6.75 10.73 -12.20
CA LEU A 260 6.63 12.06 -12.81
C LEU A 260 7.04 12.06 -14.29
N ALA A 261 8.08 11.29 -14.65
CA ALA A 261 8.51 11.13 -16.05
C ALA A 261 7.45 10.42 -16.91
N LEU A 262 6.55 9.62 -16.32
CA LEU A 262 5.40 9.03 -17.01
C LEU A 262 4.22 10.01 -17.19
N GLY A 263 4.35 11.24 -16.70
CA GLY A 263 3.33 12.29 -16.82
C GLY A 263 2.32 12.34 -15.67
N TRP A 264 2.54 11.63 -14.57
CA TRP A 264 1.70 11.75 -13.39
C TRP A 264 1.80 13.13 -12.76
N LYS A 265 0.65 13.72 -12.43
CA LYS A 265 0.55 15.04 -11.79
C LYS A 265 -0.41 14.93 -10.61
N PRO A 266 0.07 14.85 -9.36
CA PRO A 266 -0.80 14.88 -8.19
C PRO A 266 -1.45 16.26 -8.03
N ARG A 267 -2.65 16.30 -7.48
CA ARG A 267 -3.43 17.51 -7.20
C ARG A 267 -2.90 18.27 -6.00
#